data_5988b4936aea0b4d5d16e3eaf90ee61e
#
_entry.id   5988b4936aea0b4d5d16e3eaf90ee61e
#
_cell.length_a   1.000
_cell.length_b   1.000
_cell.length_c   1.000
_cell.angle_alpha   90.00
_cell.angle_beta   90.00
_cell.angle_gamma   90.00
#
_symmetry.space_group_name_H-M   'P 1'
#
loop_
_entity.id
_entity.type
_entity.pdbx_description
1 polymer ?
#
loop_
_entity_poly.entity_id
_entity_poly.type
_entity_poly.pdbx_seq_one_letter_code
_entity_poly.pdbx_strand_id
1 'polypeptide(L)'
;MTVRLISASHDNLLEDIAMMARVSNPSNQYNTETSEKLVKYLIKHNHWSPFEMASITLEINTTRDIAHQIVRHRSFAFQEFSQRYADPGAMGYPFELRECRMQDEANRQNSVETTDHTLTAKWVLKQKRVIAAAEG
;
A
#
# COMPACT_ATOMS: atom_id res chain seq x y z
N MET A 1 -5.07 -5.62 -7.29
CA MET A 1 -4.63 -5.28 -5.92
C MET A 1 -5.84 -4.93 -5.07
N THR A 2 -5.95 -5.52 -3.88
CA THR A 2 -6.99 -5.17 -2.89
C THR A 2 -6.34 -4.83 -1.57
N VAL A 3 -6.95 -3.90 -0.83
CA VAL A 3 -6.51 -3.50 0.51
C VAL A 3 -7.70 -3.59 1.44
N ARG A 4 -7.51 -4.23 2.59
CA ARG A 4 -8.52 -4.40 3.63
C ARG A 4 -7.97 -3.97 4.97
N LEU A 5 -8.70 -3.15 5.71
CA LEU A 5 -8.39 -2.84 7.10
C LEU A 5 -8.69 -4.07 7.97
N ILE A 6 -7.70 -4.56 8.68
CA ILE A 6 -7.85 -5.66 9.65
C ILE A 6 -8.15 -5.13 11.03
N SER A 7 -7.38 -4.13 11.48
CA SER A 7 -7.58 -3.49 12.77
C SER A 7 -7.05 -2.07 12.77
N ALA A 8 -7.58 -1.27 13.67
CA ALA A 8 -7.06 0.05 14.03
C ALA A 8 -6.93 0.11 15.54
N SER A 9 -6.02 0.93 16.06
CA SER A 9 -5.85 1.08 17.51
C SER A 9 -7.10 1.67 18.19
N HIS A 10 -7.90 2.43 17.45
CA HIS A 10 -9.14 3.07 17.89
C HIS A 10 -10.15 3.21 16.76
N ASP A 11 -11.42 3.43 17.10
CA ASP A 11 -12.51 3.57 16.12
C ASP A 11 -12.41 4.88 15.31
N ASN A 12 -11.95 5.97 15.94
CA ASN A 12 -11.77 7.27 15.31
C ASN A 12 -10.34 7.81 15.51
N LEU A 13 -9.42 7.30 14.69
CA LEU A 13 -8.00 7.68 14.75
C LEU A 13 -7.75 9.19 14.61
N LEU A 14 -8.60 9.91 13.88
CA LEU A 14 -8.42 11.35 13.67
C LEU A 14 -8.68 12.13 14.97
N GLU A 15 -9.73 11.78 15.71
CA GLU A 15 -10.05 12.39 17.00
C GLU A 15 -9.00 12.03 18.05
N ASP A 16 -8.53 10.78 18.06
CA ASP A 16 -7.50 10.32 18.98
C ASP A 16 -6.17 11.05 18.78
N ILE A 17 -5.72 11.19 17.55
CA ILE A 17 -4.51 11.96 17.22
C ILE A 17 -4.66 13.41 17.68
N ALA A 18 -5.83 14.01 17.45
CA ALA A 18 -6.09 15.38 17.90
C ALA A 18 -6.11 15.50 19.45
N MET A 19 -6.69 14.52 20.14
CA MET A 19 -6.69 14.45 21.60
C MET A 19 -5.26 14.30 22.17
N MET A 20 -4.44 13.42 21.57
CA MET A 20 -3.04 13.24 21.95
C MET A 20 -2.21 14.51 21.72
N ALA A 21 -2.44 15.19 20.60
CA ALA A 21 -1.77 16.47 20.32
C ALA A 21 -2.14 17.58 21.33
N ARG A 22 -3.29 17.47 21.98
CA ARG A 22 -3.78 18.45 22.95
C ARG A 22 -3.49 18.07 24.42
N VAL A 23 -2.70 17.05 24.68
CA VAL A 23 -2.41 16.58 26.05
C VAL A 23 -1.91 17.70 26.98
N SER A 24 -1.25 18.71 26.45
CA SER A 24 -0.78 19.89 27.21
C SER A 24 -1.80 21.03 27.25
N ASN A 25 -3.01 20.84 26.75
CA ASN A 25 -4.11 21.81 26.77
C ASN A 25 -5.39 21.15 27.33
N PRO A 26 -5.49 20.91 28.65
CA PRO A 26 -6.58 20.12 29.24
C PRO A 26 -7.98 20.69 28.97
N SER A 27 -8.12 22.01 28.88
CA SER A 27 -9.42 22.65 28.63
C SER A 27 -9.97 22.42 27.22
N ASN A 28 -9.11 22.01 26.25
CA ASN A 28 -9.48 21.76 24.86
C ASN A 28 -9.13 20.35 24.39
N GLN A 29 -8.66 19.49 25.29
CA GLN A 29 -8.14 18.16 24.93
C GLN A 29 -9.19 17.30 24.21
N TYR A 30 -10.42 17.30 24.68
CA TYR A 30 -11.51 16.47 24.18
C TYR A 30 -12.41 17.17 23.15
N ASN A 31 -11.97 18.29 22.61
CA ASN A 31 -12.71 19.00 21.56
C ASN A 31 -12.59 18.25 20.24
N THR A 32 -13.70 17.69 19.76
CA THR A 32 -13.75 16.94 18.48
C THR A 32 -14.04 17.81 17.27
N GLU A 33 -14.69 18.98 17.44
CA GLU A 33 -15.12 19.84 16.35
C GLU A 33 -13.98 20.36 15.46
N THR A 34 -12.80 20.51 16.05
CA THR A 34 -11.62 21.04 15.35
C THR A 34 -10.52 19.98 15.11
N SER A 35 -10.82 18.69 15.29
CA SER A 35 -9.85 17.59 15.17
C SER A 35 -9.24 17.51 13.76
N GLU A 36 -10.05 17.55 12.73
CA GLU A 36 -9.56 17.51 11.34
C GLU A 36 -8.65 18.71 11.01
N LYS A 37 -9.02 19.90 11.45
CA LYS A 37 -8.21 21.11 11.26
C LYS A 37 -6.86 21.00 11.96
N LEU A 38 -6.85 20.45 13.18
CA LEU A 38 -5.62 20.24 13.95
C LEU A 38 -4.73 19.19 13.28
N VAL A 39 -5.27 18.06 12.86
CA VAL A 39 -4.50 17.00 12.17
C VAL A 39 -3.86 17.54 10.89
N LYS A 40 -4.60 18.30 10.07
CA LYS A 40 -4.04 18.99 8.89
C LYS A 40 -2.91 19.96 9.25
N TYR A 41 -3.05 20.68 10.35
CA TYR A 41 -2.02 21.59 10.86
C TYR A 41 -0.76 20.82 11.27
N LEU A 42 -0.90 19.71 12.02
CA LEU A 42 0.22 18.87 12.45
C LEU A 42 1.01 18.33 11.25
N ILE A 43 0.32 17.82 10.23
CA ILE A 43 0.95 17.33 8.98
C ILE A 43 1.71 18.48 8.29
N LYS A 44 1.06 19.64 8.11
CA LYS A 44 1.67 20.80 7.45
C LYS A 44 2.95 21.28 8.13
N HIS A 45 3.02 21.13 9.45
CA HIS A 45 4.16 21.61 10.27
C HIS A 45 5.11 20.48 10.70
N ASN A 46 4.95 19.27 10.14
CA ASN A 46 5.79 18.09 10.44
C ASN A 46 5.82 17.72 11.93
N HIS A 47 4.70 17.87 12.63
CA HIS A 47 4.54 17.46 14.03
C HIS A 47 4.03 16.02 14.07
N TRP A 48 4.93 15.04 14.03
CA TRP A 48 4.59 13.63 13.82
C TRP A 48 4.30 12.86 15.11
N SER A 49 4.79 13.30 16.26
CA SER A 49 4.68 12.55 17.54
C SER A 49 3.26 12.14 17.92
N PRO A 50 2.19 12.94 17.72
CA PRO A 50 0.83 12.47 18.02
C PRO A 50 0.37 11.30 17.16
N PHE A 51 0.92 11.15 15.93
CA PHE A 51 0.58 10.06 15.01
C PHE A 51 1.18 8.72 15.45
N GLU A 52 2.26 8.73 16.24
CA GLU A 52 2.88 7.51 16.76
C GLU A 52 1.99 6.78 17.77
N MET A 53 0.96 7.48 18.32
CA MET A 53 -0.02 6.88 19.21
C MET A 53 -1.15 6.15 18.51
N ALA A 54 -1.18 6.21 17.17
CA ALA A 54 -2.19 5.56 16.34
C ALA A 54 -1.55 4.51 15.43
N SER A 55 -2.21 3.37 15.29
CA SER A 55 -1.75 2.29 14.41
C SER A 55 -2.89 1.66 13.64
N ILE A 56 -2.57 1.17 12.45
CA ILE A 56 -3.48 0.37 11.61
C ILE A 56 -2.79 -0.90 11.13
N THR A 57 -3.55 -1.96 11.00
CA THR A 57 -3.11 -3.19 10.34
C THR A 57 -3.90 -3.38 9.06
N LEU A 58 -3.19 -3.52 7.95
CA LEU A 58 -3.78 -3.70 6.62
C LEU A 58 -3.41 -5.07 6.06
N GLU A 59 -4.38 -5.75 5.47
CA GLU A 59 -4.13 -6.85 4.54
C GLU A 59 -4.04 -6.29 3.13
N ILE A 60 -2.96 -6.61 2.43
CA ILE A 60 -2.72 -6.14 1.06
C ILE A 60 -2.54 -7.37 0.17
N ASN A 61 -3.52 -7.64 -0.69
CA ASN A 61 -3.42 -8.65 -1.73
C ASN A 61 -2.89 -8.02 -3.01
N THR A 62 -1.68 -8.38 -3.37
CA THR A 62 -0.98 -7.84 -4.53
C THR A 62 -0.02 -8.87 -5.10
N THR A 63 0.61 -8.57 -6.22
CA THR A 63 1.62 -9.44 -6.80
C THR A 63 2.95 -9.33 -6.07
N ARG A 64 3.78 -10.35 -6.17
CA ARG A 64 5.03 -10.47 -5.41
C ARG A 64 6.01 -9.33 -5.67
N ASP A 65 6.10 -8.86 -6.91
CA ASP A 65 6.97 -7.74 -7.26
C ASP A 65 6.56 -6.42 -6.59
N ILE A 66 5.24 -6.16 -6.45
CA ILE A 66 4.72 -5.01 -5.72
C ILE A 66 4.92 -5.22 -4.20
N ALA A 67 4.61 -6.40 -3.67
CA ALA A 67 4.83 -6.74 -2.27
C ALA A 67 6.29 -6.49 -1.86
N HIS A 68 7.27 -6.92 -2.69
CA HIS A 68 8.68 -6.67 -2.46
C HIS A 68 9.06 -5.18 -2.43
N GLN A 69 8.32 -4.30 -3.09
CA GLN A 69 8.53 -2.85 -2.95
C GLN A 69 7.95 -2.32 -1.63
N ILE A 70 6.78 -2.82 -1.24
CA ILE A 70 6.10 -2.41 0.00
C ILE A 70 6.95 -2.79 1.23
N VAL A 71 7.46 -4.03 1.30
CA VAL A 71 8.24 -4.51 2.47
C VAL A 71 9.60 -3.84 2.61
N ARG A 72 10.05 -3.06 1.64
CA ARG A 72 11.26 -2.23 1.76
C ARG A 72 11.05 -1.00 2.64
N HIS A 73 9.82 -0.66 2.99
CA HIS A 73 9.52 0.48 3.84
C HIS A 73 9.85 0.14 5.31
N ARG A 74 10.93 0.72 5.83
CA ARG A 74 11.51 0.33 7.12
C ARG A 74 10.73 0.77 8.36
N SER A 75 9.77 1.68 8.21
CA SER A 75 8.95 2.18 9.32
C SER A 75 7.73 1.31 9.63
N PHE A 76 7.50 0.23 8.86
CA PHE A 76 6.39 -0.67 9.05
C PHE A 76 6.87 -2.06 9.45
N ALA A 77 6.02 -2.80 10.16
CA ALA A 77 6.18 -4.23 10.38
C ALA A 77 5.37 -5.01 9.34
N PHE A 78 5.91 -6.12 8.86
CA PHE A 78 5.31 -6.91 7.79
C PHE A 78 5.22 -8.38 8.17
N GLN A 79 4.12 -9.01 7.74
CA GLN A 79 3.99 -10.46 7.66
C GLN A 79 3.67 -10.79 6.21
N GLU A 80 4.61 -11.39 5.50
CA GLU A 80 4.45 -11.74 4.09
C GLU A 80 4.07 -13.21 3.94
N PHE A 81 3.21 -13.50 2.95
CA PHE A 81 2.91 -14.86 2.53
C PHE A 81 4.17 -15.60 2.07
N SER A 82 4.40 -16.78 2.61
CA SER A 82 5.59 -17.58 2.32
C SER A 82 5.27 -18.78 1.42
N GLN A 83 5.83 -18.79 0.22
CA GLN A 83 5.77 -19.92 -0.71
C GLN A 83 6.53 -21.18 -0.22
N ARG A 84 7.24 -21.09 0.89
CA ARG A 84 7.87 -22.27 1.52
C ARG A 84 6.85 -23.15 2.25
N TYR A 85 5.71 -22.60 2.63
CA TYR A 85 4.68 -23.28 3.41
C TYR A 85 3.37 -23.47 2.65
N ALA A 86 3.17 -22.75 1.55
CA ALA A 86 1.95 -22.86 0.77
C ALA A 86 2.24 -22.65 -0.72
N ASP A 87 1.61 -23.47 -1.55
CA ASP A 87 1.64 -23.33 -3.01
C ASP A 87 0.59 -22.29 -3.46
N PRO A 88 1.00 -21.21 -4.12
CA PRO A 88 0.07 -20.20 -4.64
C PRO A 88 -0.96 -20.79 -5.63
N GLY A 89 -0.55 -21.75 -6.47
CA GLY A 89 -1.42 -22.41 -7.44
C GLY A 89 -2.54 -23.20 -6.76
N ALA A 90 -2.21 -23.99 -5.73
CA ALA A 90 -3.17 -24.75 -4.95
C ALA A 90 -4.14 -23.86 -4.16
N MET A 91 -3.73 -22.63 -3.82
CA MET A 91 -4.57 -21.65 -3.14
C MET A 91 -5.40 -20.76 -4.08
N GLY A 92 -5.33 -21.00 -5.39
CA GLY A 92 -6.07 -20.21 -6.38
C GLY A 92 -5.52 -18.82 -6.63
N TYR A 93 -4.22 -18.59 -6.39
CA TYR A 93 -3.53 -17.35 -6.75
C TYR A 93 -2.80 -17.50 -8.10
N PRO A 94 -3.47 -17.27 -9.23
CA PRO A 94 -2.87 -17.43 -10.55
C PRO A 94 -1.80 -16.36 -10.79
N PHE A 95 -0.88 -16.65 -11.70
CA PHE A 95 0.02 -15.63 -12.23
C PHE A 95 -0.76 -14.55 -12.99
N GLU A 96 -0.64 -13.31 -12.58
CA GLU A 96 -1.29 -12.17 -13.24
C GLU A 96 -0.49 -11.70 -14.45
N LEU A 97 -1.18 -11.50 -15.58
CA LEU A 97 -0.61 -10.82 -16.73
C LEU A 97 -0.39 -9.35 -16.42
N ARG A 98 0.80 -8.85 -16.72
CA ARG A 98 1.14 -7.44 -16.52
C ARG A 98 0.80 -6.62 -17.76
N GLU A 99 0.31 -5.42 -17.50
CA GLU A 99 0.07 -4.41 -18.53
C GLU A 99 1.36 -4.09 -19.31
N CYS A 100 1.25 -3.89 -20.62
CA CYS A 100 2.33 -3.39 -21.42
C CYS A 100 2.46 -1.90 -21.24
N ARG A 101 3.59 -1.45 -20.71
CA ARG A 101 3.86 -0.03 -20.47
C ARG A 101 5.19 0.34 -21.11
N MET A 102 5.31 1.59 -21.53
CA MET A 102 6.54 2.16 -22.09
C MET A 102 7.30 2.93 -21.00
N GLN A 103 8.60 3.05 -21.18
CA GLN A 103 9.42 3.92 -20.33
C GLN A 103 9.02 5.38 -20.53
N ASP A 104 8.83 6.10 -19.45
CA ASP A 104 8.65 7.56 -19.47
C ASP A 104 9.98 8.22 -19.89
N GLU A 105 9.93 9.11 -20.87
CA GLU A 105 11.13 9.80 -21.38
C GLU A 105 11.70 10.82 -20.39
N ALA A 106 10.84 11.45 -19.60
CA ALA A 106 11.23 12.48 -18.64
C ALA A 106 11.61 11.90 -17.27
N ASN A 107 10.96 10.82 -16.85
CA ASN A 107 11.19 10.21 -15.54
C ASN A 107 11.48 8.72 -15.67
N ARG A 108 12.74 8.33 -15.50
CA ARG A 108 13.19 6.93 -15.60
C ARG A 108 12.55 5.98 -14.58
N GLN A 109 11.96 6.49 -13.52
CA GLN A 109 11.26 5.68 -12.51
C GLN A 109 9.76 5.52 -12.81
N ASN A 110 9.26 6.23 -13.82
CA ASN A 110 7.88 6.18 -14.25
C ASN A 110 7.71 5.35 -15.52
N SER A 111 6.49 4.93 -15.78
CA SER A 111 6.08 4.28 -17.03
C SER A 111 4.76 4.88 -17.51
N VAL A 112 4.56 4.89 -18.81
CA VAL A 112 3.37 5.41 -19.46
C VAL A 112 2.62 4.31 -20.20
N GLU A 113 1.32 4.46 -20.34
CA GLU A 113 0.51 3.54 -21.13
C GLU A 113 0.93 3.60 -22.59
N THR A 114 0.79 2.47 -23.29
CA THR A 114 1.04 2.40 -24.71
C THR A 114 -0.24 2.19 -25.51
N THR A 115 -0.36 2.87 -26.63
CA THR A 115 -1.43 2.65 -27.62
C THR A 115 -1.03 1.68 -28.72
N ASP A 116 0.21 1.15 -28.71
CA ASP A 116 0.67 0.16 -29.67
C ASP A 116 0.08 -1.23 -29.37
N HIS A 117 -1.01 -1.53 -30.07
CA HIS A 117 -1.69 -2.82 -29.96
C HIS A 117 -0.82 -4.01 -30.39
N THR A 118 0.10 -3.82 -31.35
CA THR A 118 1.00 -4.87 -31.80
C THR A 118 2.01 -5.23 -30.72
N LEU A 119 2.58 -4.23 -30.09
CA LEU A 119 3.50 -4.40 -28.96
C LEU A 119 2.78 -5.06 -27.78
N THR A 120 1.57 -4.59 -27.44
CA THR A 120 0.74 -5.15 -26.38
C THR A 120 0.44 -6.63 -26.60
N ALA A 121 0.04 -7.01 -27.82
CA ALA A 121 -0.22 -8.41 -28.16
C ALA A 121 1.03 -9.29 -28.00
N LYS A 122 2.18 -8.82 -28.48
CA LYS A 122 3.47 -9.52 -28.32
C LYS A 122 3.86 -9.66 -26.83
N TRP A 123 3.64 -8.62 -26.04
CA TRP A 123 3.89 -8.62 -24.59
C TRP A 123 3.06 -9.68 -23.88
N VAL A 124 1.74 -9.71 -24.11
CA VAL A 124 0.82 -10.70 -23.53
C VAL A 124 1.21 -12.13 -23.94
N LEU A 125 1.51 -12.35 -25.23
CA LEU A 125 1.92 -13.66 -25.73
C LEU A 125 3.19 -14.17 -25.03
N LYS A 126 4.19 -13.30 -24.86
CA LYS A 126 5.44 -13.66 -24.16
C LYS A 126 5.19 -14.03 -22.70
N GLN A 127 4.38 -13.25 -21.99
CA GLN A 127 4.03 -13.57 -20.60
C GLN A 127 3.32 -14.92 -20.48
N LYS A 128 2.31 -15.19 -21.33
CA LYS A 128 1.62 -16.48 -21.34
C LYS A 128 2.56 -17.67 -21.58
N ARG A 129 3.57 -17.51 -22.45
CA ARG A 129 4.58 -18.56 -22.67
C ARG A 129 5.44 -18.81 -21.43
N VAL A 130 5.84 -17.74 -20.74
CA VAL A 130 6.62 -17.86 -19.48
C VAL A 130 5.80 -18.53 -18.39
N ILE A 131 4.54 -18.14 -18.23
CA ILE A 131 3.63 -18.74 -17.24
C ILE A 131 3.45 -20.22 -17.53
N ALA A 132 3.12 -20.60 -18.77
CA ALA A 132 2.94 -21.99 -19.15
C ALA A 132 4.21 -22.84 -18.92
N ALA A 133 5.38 -22.25 -19.11
CA ALA A 133 6.66 -22.95 -18.83
C ALA A 133 6.96 -23.07 -17.32
N ALA A 134 6.36 -22.23 -16.47
CA ALA A 134 6.52 -22.27 -15.03
C ALA A 134 5.51 -23.22 -14.35
N GLU A 135 4.37 -23.49 -15.00
CA GLU A 135 3.31 -24.37 -14.52
C GLU A 135 3.48 -25.84 -14.98
N GLY A 136 4.33 -26.11 -15.96
CA GLY A 136 4.60 -27.43 -16.55
C GLY A 136 5.83 -28.07 -16.02
#